data_c8dad6a7142fd31a8c73da29b8a56f7d
#
_entry.id   c8dad6a7142fd31a8c73da29b8a56f7d
#
_cell.length_a   1.000
_cell.length_b   1.000
_cell.length_c   1.000
_cell.angle_alpha   90.00
_cell.angle_beta   90.00
_cell.angle_gamma   90.00
#
_symmetry.space_group_name_H-M   'P 1'
#
loop_
_entity.id
_entity.type
_entity.pdbx_description
1 polymer ?
#
loop_
_entity_poly.entity_id
_entity_poly.type
_entity_poly.pdbx_seq_one_letter_code
_entity_poly.pdbx_strand_id
1 'polypeptide(L)'
;MKIEENKKTQIPLTGKEYLESLKDGREVWLHGEKVKDVTTHPAFRNAARSIARLYDALHDEKTKDVLTVETDTGNGGFTHKYFKIDKDSKDLLESRDAIAQWAKLTYGQMGRSPDYKAAFLATLGADPDYYGKYAGNARKWYKEAQERNWYFNHAIINPPVDRHTPLEAVKDIFIRAVGENEEGVIVSGAKMVATGSALTNYNFVAHYGAAPITQEEYALVFVASMDTPGVKLISRASYEMTAAVMGSPFDYPLSSRFDENDSVLVFDKAVIPWENMLIYKDIEKANNFFAESGFLNRFTFHGVTRLAVKLDFVSGLLLKAVKMNGTDQFRGVQVNVGEVIAWKNMFWALSDAMALNPDEGRNGTVLPNLNYGLAYRMFMSEGWPKVKEIIENVVAGSLIAQPSSARDFQNPELRPYLDKLYRGSYGVKSEEKIKLIKLLWDVIGTEYGGRHELYERNYSGNHENIRLENLVVANMSGQADEFEKFAEECMSDYDLTGWTNDTWINPDDVSYFKSKD
;
A
#
# COMPACT_ATOMS: atom_id res chain seq x y z
N MET A 1 -34.95 -32.40 -23.37
CA MET A 1 -34.06 -31.30 -23.86
C MET A 1 -33.83 -30.41 -22.66
N LYS A 2 -32.71 -30.60 -21.93
CA LYS A 2 -32.34 -29.76 -20.79
C LYS A 2 -31.83 -28.45 -21.40
N ILE A 3 -32.46 -27.35 -21.07
CA ILE A 3 -31.99 -26.01 -21.34
C ILE A 3 -30.73 -25.85 -20.49
N GLU A 4 -29.53 -25.90 -21.11
CA GLU A 4 -28.30 -25.41 -20.49
C GLU A 4 -28.50 -23.92 -20.24
N GLU A 5 -28.69 -23.54 -19.00
CA GLU A 5 -28.52 -22.15 -18.56
C GLU A 5 -27.11 -21.74 -18.95
N ASN A 6 -27.01 -20.87 -19.93
CA ASN A 6 -25.78 -20.24 -20.35
C ASN A 6 -25.29 -19.37 -19.18
N LYS A 7 -24.56 -19.97 -18.22
CA LYS A 7 -23.92 -19.22 -17.12
C LYS A 7 -22.94 -18.23 -17.77
N LYS A 8 -23.32 -16.97 -17.76
CA LYS A 8 -22.47 -15.89 -18.24
C LYS A 8 -21.13 -15.96 -17.49
N THR A 9 -20.01 -16.01 -18.25
CA THR A 9 -18.65 -16.00 -17.70
C THR A 9 -18.48 -14.83 -16.72
N GLN A 10 -18.04 -15.11 -15.51
CA GLN A 10 -17.74 -14.05 -14.55
C GLN A 10 -16.45 -13.34 -14.97
N ILE A 11 -16.47 -12.03 -14.97
CA ILE A 11 -15.37 -11.13 -15.29
C ILE A 11 -15.28 -10.04 -14.22
N PRO A 12 -14.19 -9.27 -14.13
CA PRO A 12 -14.07 -8.16 -13.21
C PRO A 12 -15.27 -7.22 -13.25
N LEU A 13 -15.59 -6.63 -12.11
CA LEU A 13 -16.62 -5.60 -12.02
C LEU A 13 -16.30 -4.45 -12.97
N THR A 14 -17.33 -3.87 -13.60
CA THR A 14 -17.26 -2.51 -14.16
C THR A 14 -17.35 -1.49 -13.02
N GLY A 15 -16.96 -0.25 -13.26
CA GLY A 15 -17.12 0.83 -12.28
C GLY A 15 -18.55 1.01 -11.80
N LYS A 16 -19.54 0.83 -12.71
CA LYS A 16 -20.96 0.85 -12.34
C LYS A 16 -21.34 -0.31 -11.42
N GLU A 17 -20.93 -1.53 -11.76
CA GLU A 17 -21.21 -2.72 -10.94
C GLU A 17 -20.53 -2.60 -9.57
N TYR A 18 -19.30 -2.08 -9.53
CA TYR A 18 -18.62 -1.80 -8.26
C TYR A 18 -19.41 -0.81 -7.40
N LEU A 19 -19.84 0.33 -7.92
CA LEU A 19 -20.64 1.29 -7.15
C LEU A 19 -21.97 0.67 -6.67
N GLU A 20 -22.61 -0.16 -7.49
CA GLU A 20 -23.83 -0.85 -7.08
C GLU A 20 -23.56 -1.88 -5.97
N SER A 21 -22.42 -2.57 -6.00
CA SER A 21 -22.03 -3.55 -4.97
C SER A 21 -21.78 -2.94 -3.59
N LEU A 22 -21.61 -1.62 -3.50
CA LEU A 22 -21.46 -0.92 -2.22
C LEU A 22 -22.78 -0.59 -1.53
N LYS A 23 -23.93 -0.82 -2.19
CA LYS A 23 -25.27 -0.59 -1.66
C LYS A 23 -25.80 -1.84 -0.95
N ASP A 24 -25.02 -2.39 -0.06
CA ASP A 24 -25.24 -3.68 0.60
C ASP A 24 -25.80 -3.59 2.02
N GLY A 25 -26.06 -2.38 2.53
CA GLY A 25 -26.58 -2.19 3.88
C GLY A 25 -25.50 -2.11 4.97
N ARG A 26 -24.24 -1.99 4.60
CA ARG A 26 -23.09 -1.81 5.53
C ARG A 26 -23.34 -0.74 6.58
N GLU A 27 -22.77 -0.95 7.76
CA GLU A 27 -22.92 -0.02 8.88
C GLU A 27 -21.68 0.87 9.03
N VAL A 28 -21.76 2.10 8.53
CA VAL A 28 -20.68 3.10 8.57
C VAL A 28 -21.13 4.29 9.40
N TRP A 29 -20.32 4.68 10.40
CA TRP A 29 -20.56 5.82 11.28
C TRP A 29 -19.56 6.93 11.02
N LEU A 30 -20.10 8.16 10.88
CA LEU A 30 -19.31 9.38 10.68
C LEU A 30 -20.01 10.55 11.39
N HIS A 31 -19.27 11.33 12.17
CA HIS A 31 -19.81 12.46 12.94
C HIS A 31 -21.01 12.11 13.85
N GLY A 32 -21.04 10.88 14.38
CA GLY A 32 -22.13 10.40 15.22
C GLY A 32 -23.38 9.96 14.47
N GLU A 33 -23.36 9.98 13.14
CA GLU A 33 -24.49 9.59 12.30
C GLU A 33 -24.16 8.35 11.45
N LYS A 34 -25.18 7.53 11.17
CA LYS A 34 -25.06 6.38 10.27
C LYS A 34 -25.14 6.85 8.81
N VAL A 35 -24.12 6.56 8.04
CA VAL A 35 -24.07 6.82 6.60
C VAL A 35 -25.05 5.88 5.88
N LYS A 36 -26.00 6.44 5.14
CA LYS A 36 -27.03 5.65 4.43
C LYS A 36 -26.52 4.97 3.17
N ASP A 37 -25.68 5.67 2.41
CA ASP A 37 -25.11 5.20 1.13
C ASP A 37 -23.78 5.90 0.89
N VAL A 38 -22.69 5.12 0.93
CA VAL A 38 -21.31 5.61 0.73
C VAL A 38 -21.07 6.11 -0.69
N THR A 39 -21.86 5.66 -1.68
CA THR A 39 -21.71 6.07 -3.09
C THR A 39 -22.24 7.47 -3.37
N THR A 40 -23.06 8.00 -2.47
CA THR A 40 -23.71 9.33 -2.60
C THR A 40 -23.33 10.29 -1.47
N HIS A 41 -22.87 9.75 -0.34
CA HIS A 41 -22.51 10.57 0.82
C HIS A 41 -21.29 11.47 0.52
N PRO A 42 -21.31 12.76 0.89
CA PRO A 42 -20.22 13.71 0.61
C PRO A 42 -18.84 13.32 1.10
N ALA A 43 -18.76 12.47 2.11
CA ALA A 43 -17.49 12.01 2.67
C ALA A 43 -16.80 10.90 1.86
N PHE A 44 -17.48 10.25 0.91
CA PHE A 44 -16.98 9.04 0.26
C PHE A 44 -17.23 8.97 -1.26
N ARG A 45 -18.20 9.74 -1.78
CA ARG A 45 -18.72 9.59 -3.14
C ARG A 45 -17.69 9.77 -4.25
N ASN A 46 -16.73 10.70 -4.10
CA ASN A 46 -15.73 10.95 -5.13
C ASN A 46 -14.57 9.96 -5.04
N ALA A 47 -14.19 9.56 -3.82
CA ALA A 47 -13.26 8.46 -3.61
C ALA A 47 -13.83 7.15 -4.20
N ALA A 48 -15.13 6.84 -3.97
CA ALA A 48 -15.81 5.70 -4.58
C ALA A 48 -15.76 5.75 -6.12
N ARG A 49 -16.00 6.92 -6.73
CA ARG A 49 -15.90 7.13 -8.19
C ARG A 49 -14.45 6.98 -8.69
N SER A 50 -13.47 7.37 -7.90
CA SER A 50 -12.07 7.19 -8.26
C SER A 50 -11.70 5.70 -8.32
N ILE A 51 -12.20 4.89 -7.38
CA ILE A 51 -12.07 3.42 -7.44
C ILE A 51 -12.86 2.85 -8.63
N ALA A 52 -14.08 3.32 -8.89
CA ALA A 52 -14.88 2.88 -10.04
C ALA A 52 -14.13 3.07 -11.37
N ARG A 53 -13.36 4.17 -11.52
CA ARG A 53 -12.50 4.39 -12.70
C ARG A 53 -11.39 3.35 -12.84
N LEU A 54 -10.88 2.79 -11.75
CA LEU A 54 -9.90 1.69 -11.83
C LEU A 54 -10.55 0.45 -12.43
N TYR A 55 -11.77 0.13 -12.01
CA TYR A 55 -12.52 -0.98 -12.57
C TYR A 55 -12.85 -0.77 -14.06
N ASP A 56 -13.33 0.42 -14.44
CA ASP A 56 -13.60 0.73 -15.85
C ASP A 56 -12.36 0.58 -16.74
N ALA A 57 -11.17 0.88 -16.22
CA ALA A 57 -9.92 0.73 -16.95
C ALA A 57 -9.58 -0.73 -17.31
N LEU A 58 -10.12 -1.73 -16.59
CA LEU A 58 -10.00 -3.15 -16.93
C LEU A 58 -10.74 -3.51 -18.21
N HIS A 59 -11.71 -2.70 -18.62
CA HIS A 59 -12.57 -2.89 -19.78
C HIS A 59 -12.28 -1.90 -20.92
N ASP A 60 -11.38 -0.91 -20.69
CA ASP A 60 -10.99 0.07 -21.70
C ASP A 60 -9.91 -0.52 -22.63
N GLU A 61 -10.16 -0.52 -23.93
CA GLU A 61 -9.24 -1.02 -24.96
C GLU A 61 -7.84 -0.36 -24.92
N LYS A 62 -7.71 0.83 -24.35
CA LYS A 62 -6.43 1.54 -24.22
C LYS A 62 -5.55 1.02 -23.09
N THR A 63 -6.13 0.40 -22.09
CA THR A 63 -5.44 -0.01 -20.85
C THR A 63 -5.53 -1.50 -20.56
N LYS A 64 -6.53 -2.17 -21.14
CA LYS A 64 -6.84 -3.58 -20.92
C LYS A 64 -5.63 -4.49 -21.09
N ASP A 65 -4.87 -4.35 -22.16
CA ASP A 65 -3.72 -5.23 -22.47
C ASP A 65 -2.62 -5.14 -21.39
N VAL A 66 -2.42 -3.96 -20.81
CA VAL A 66 -1.46 -3.78 -19.72
C VAL A 66 -2.01 -4.33 -18.41
N LEU A 67 -3.30 -4.10 -18.14
CA LEU A 67 -3.92 -4.39 -16.85
C LEU A 67 -4.31 -5.84 -16.68
N THR A 68 -4.72 -6.53 -17.76
CA THR A 68 -5.44 -7.81 -17.63
C THR A 68 -4.72 -8.99 -18.24
N VAL A 69 -5.04 -10.16 -17.71
CA VAL A 69 -4.60 -11.47 -18.17
C VAL A 69 -5.77 -12.44 -18.06
N GLU A 70 -5.75 -13.52 -18.83
CA GLU A 70 -6.71 -14.61 -18.69
C GLU A 70 -6.65 -15.24 -17.30
N THR A 71 -7.81 -15.55 -16.71
CA THR A 71 -7.90 -16.24 -15.43
C THR A 71 -7.33 -17.65 -15.51
N ASP A 72 -6.81 -18.18 -14.41
CA ASP A 72 -6.43 -19.61 -14.28
C ASP A 72 -7.49 -20.45 -13.56
N THR A 73 -8.67 -19.89 -13.36
CA THR A 73 -9.81 -20.55 -12.68
C THR A 73 -10.64 -21.45 -13.61
N GLY A 74 -10.34 -21.47 -14.88
CA GLY A 74 -11.05 -22.25 -15.90
C GLY A 74 -12.40 -21.67 -16.33
N ASN A 75 -12.70 -20.41 -15.99
CA ASN A 75 -13.97 -19.77 -16.38
C ASN A 75 -13.93 -19.10 -17.77
N GLY A 76 -12.76 -19.01 -18.41
CA GLY A 76 -12.57 -18.35 -19.71
C GLY A 76 -12.72 -16.83 -19.67
N GLY A 77 -12.60 -16.22 -18.47
CA GLY A 77 -12.63 -14.79 -18.25
C GLY A 77 -11.23 -14.18 -18.15
N PHE A 78 -11.18 -12.93 -17.74
CA PHE A 78 -9.94 -12.20 -17.48
C PHE A 78 -9.93 -11.59 -16.06
N THR A 79 -8.75 -11.17 -15.61
CA THR A 79 -8.55 -10.56 -14.30
C THR A 79 -7.45 -9.49 -14.38
N HIS A 80 -7.38 -8.59 -13.40
CA HIS A 80 -6.18 -7.77 -13.23
C HIS A 80 -4.97 -8.67 -12.94
N LYS A 81 -3.85 -8.46 -13.63
CA LYS A 81 -2.67 -9.34 -13.59
C LYS A 81 -2.23 -9.69 -12.17
N TYR A 82 -2.28 -8.74 -11.25
CA TYR A 82 -1.83 -8.94 -9.87
C TYR A 82 -2.78 -9.79 -9.00
N PHE A 83 -3.99 -10.11 -9.45
CA PHE A 83 -4.89 -11.05 -8.79
C PHE A 83 -4.58 -12.51 -9.09
N LYS A 84 -3.76 -12.77 -10.09
CA LYS A 84 -3.29 -14.10 -10.46
C LYS A 84 -1.93 -14.37 -9.78
N ILE A 85 -1.63 -15.64 -9.53
CA ILE A 85 -0.31 -16.06 -9.05
C ILE A 85 0.72 -15.97 -10.17
N ASP A 86 1.92 -15.51 -9.82
CA ASP A 86 3.04 -15.34 -10.74
C ASP A 86 3.87 -16.64 -10.78
N LYS A 87 4.36 -17.03 -11.95
CA LYS A 87 5.13 -18.27 -12.17
C LYS A 87 6.59 -18.03 -12.55
N ASP A 88 6.88 -16.84 -13.02
CA ASP A 88 8.24 -16.43 -13.40
C ASP A 88 8.43 -14.90 -13.31
N SER A 89 9.65 -14.44 -13.57
CA SER A 89 9.99 -13.01 -13.57
C SER A 89 9.19 -12.21 -14.59
N LYS A 90 8.76 -12.82 -15.69
CA LYS A 90 7.96 -12.14 -16.71
C LYS A 90 6.56 -11.82 -16.17
N ASP A 91 5.92 -12.78 -15.51
CA ASP A 91 4.62 -12.58 -14.85
C ASP A 91 4.71 -11.45 -13.83
N LEU A 92 5.79 -11.42 -13.03
CA LEU A 92 6.02 -10.35 -12.05
C LEU A 92 6.23 -8.98 -12.70
N LEU A 93 6.98 -8.89 -13.80
CA LEU A 93 7.12 -7.64 -14.55
C LEU A 93 5.79 -7.15 -15.12
N GLU A 94 4.98 -8.07 -15.64
CA GLU A 94 3.63 -7.75 -16.12
C GLU A 94 2.71 -7.31 -14.99
N SER A 95 2.77 -7.96 -13.82
CA SER A 95 2.07 -7.56 -12.59
C SER A 95 2.50 -6.17 -12.12
N ARG A 96 3.81 -5.86 -12.14
CA ARG A 96 4.35 -4.53 -11.85
C ARG A 96 3.76 -3.45 -12.78
N ASP A 97 3.74 -3.72 -14.08
CA ASP A 97 3.22 -2.78 -15.07
C ASP A 97 1.73 -2.52 -14.89
N ALA A 98 0.97 -3.55 -14.52
CA ALA A 98 -0.45 -3.42 -14.20
C ALA A 98 -0.68 -2.57 -12.93
N ILE A 99 0.09 -2.81 -11.86
CA ILE A 99 0.07 -1.99 -10.64
C ILE A 99 0.41 -0.53 -10.99
N ALA A 100 1.48 -0.31 -11.75
CA ALA A 100 1.90 1.03 -12.16
C ALA A 100 0.83 1.74 -12.99
N GLN A 101 0.15 1.03 -13.90
CA GLN A 101 -0.91 1.59 -14.74
C GLN A 101 -2.12 2.02 -13.92
N TRP A 102 -2.56 1.23 -12.93
CA TRP A 102 -3.63 1.65 -12.02
C TRP A 102 -3.20 2.80 -11.12
N ALA A 103 -1.98 2.74 -10.58
CA ALA A 103 -1.44 3.83 -9.77
C ALA A 103 -1.37 5.16 -10.54
N LYS A 104 -1.08 5.16 -11.85
CA LYS A 104 -1.10 6.37 -12.69
C LYS A 104 -2.48 7.03 -12.74
N LEU A 105 -3.57 6.28 -12.70
CA LEU A 105 -4.93 6.82 -12.73
C LEU A 105 -5.27 7.62 -11.46
N THR A 106 -4.54 7.37 -10.37
CA THR A 106 -4.66 8.07 -9.09
C THR A 106 -3.42 8.88 -8.74
N TYR A 107 -2.49 9.03 -9.66
CA TYR A 107 -1.21 9.72 -9.45
C TYR A 107 -0.39 9.14 -8.27
N GLY A 108 -0.55 7.84 -7.99
CA GLY A 108 0.05 7.16 -6.86
C GLY A 108 -0.51 7.56 -5.49
N GLN A 109 -1.62 8.32 -5.43
CA GLN A 109 -2.20 8.83 -4.19
C GLN A 109 -3.03 7.79 -3.44
N MET A 110 -3.63 6.81 -4.12
CA MET A 110 -4.38 5.74 -3.45
C MET A 110 -3.48 4.53 -3.22
N GLY A 111 -3.12 4.31 -1.97
CA GLY A 111 -2.26 3.19 -1.56
C GLY A 111 -3.01 1.92 -1.19
N ARG A 112 -4.33 2.01 -1.05
CA ARG A 112 -5.22 0.90 -0.68
C ARG A 112 -6.22 0.59 -1.79
N SER A 113 -5.77 0.63 -3.05
CA SER A 113 -6.52 0.23 -4.23
C SER A 113 -6.88 -1.28 -4.20
N PRO A 114 -7.82 -1.74 -5.03
CA PRO A 114 -8.22 -3.15 -5.05
C PRO A 114 -7.06 -4.11 -5.32
N ASP A 115 -6.10 -3.76 -6.20
CA ASP A 115 -4.92 -4.56 -6.48
C ASP A 115 -3.94 -4.69 -5.30
N TYR A 116 -3.83 -3.69 -4.44
CA TYR A 116 -3.06 -3.86 -3.20
C TYR A 116 -3.56 -5.05 -2.37
N LYS A 117 -4.87 -5.29 -2.37
CA LYS A 117 -5.48 -6.39 -1.61
C LYS A 117 -5.26 -7.76 -2.28
N ALA A 118 -4.96 -7.77 -3.57
CA ALA A 118 -4.52 -8.98 -4.26
C ALA A 118 -3.23 -9.58 -3.65
N ALA A 119 -2.47 -8.78 -2.89
CA ALA A 119 -1.33 -9.28 -2.12
C ALA A 119 -1.70 -10.41 -1.14
N PHE A 120 -2.93 -10.42 -0.60
CA PHE A 120 -3.44 -11.56 0.18
C PHE A 120 -4.08 -12.62 -0.70
N LEU A 121 -4.95 -12.19 -1.61
CA LEU A 121 -5.86 -13.07 -2.33
C LEU A 121 -5.14 -14.01 -3.30
N ALA A 122 -4.11 -13.51 -4.00
CA ALA A 122 -3.30 -14.36 -4.87
C ALA A 122 -2.53 -15.43 -4.09
N THR A 123 -2.08 -15.14 -2.86
CA THR A 123 -1.36 -16.12 -2.03
C THR A 123 -2.24 -17.31 -1.63
N LEU A 124 -3.57 -17.14 -1.55
CA LEU A 124 -4.51 -18.25 -1.29
C LEU A 124 -4.47 -19.31 -2.39
N GLY A 125 -4.18 -18.92 -3.64
CA GLY A 125 -4.03 -19.84 -4.77
C GLY A 125 -2.63 -20.46 -4.87
N ALA A 126 -1.60 -19.79 -4.35
CA ALA A 126 -0.23 -20.28 -4.42
C ALA A 126 0.00 -21.50 -3.53
N ASP A 127 -0.55 -21.50 -2.31
CA ASP A 127 -0.43 -22.62 -1.36
C ASP A 127 -1.75 -22.84 -0.57
N PRO A 128 -2.79 -23.36 -1.20
CA PRO A 128 -4.04 -23.63 -0.49
C PRO A 128 -3.88 -24.64 0.65
N ASP A 129 -2.93 -25.58 0.53
CA ASP A 129 -2.74 -26.67 1.50
C ASP A 129 -2.13 -26.19 2.83
N TYR A 130 -1.48 -25.02 2.83
CA TYR A 130 -1.11 -24.32 4.07
C TYR A 130 -2.29 -24.16 5.03
N TYR A 131 -3.49 -23.93 4.51
CA TYR A 131 -4.71 -23.71 5.29
C TYR A 131 -5.35 -25.02 5.84
N GLY A 132 -4.77 -26.19 5.57
CA GLY A 132 -5.18 -27.48 6.10
C GLY A 132 -6.66 -27.79 5.81
N LYS A 133 -7.47 -28.00 6.86
CA LYS A 133 -8.93 -28.30 6.70
C LYS A 133 -9.71 -27.19 5.98
N TYR A 134 -9.15 -25.97 5.90
CA TYR A 134 -9.74 -24.82 5.21
C TYR A 134 -9.15 -24.58 3.80
N ALA A 135 -8.37 -25.52 3.26
CA ALA A 135 -7.80 -25.42 1.92
C ALA A 135 -8.87 -25.17 0.83
N GLY A 136 -10.06 -25.77 0.98
CA GLY A 136 -11.20 -25.53 0.09
C GLY A 136 -11.66 -24.06 0.09
N ASN A 137 -11.66 -23.43 1.25
CA ASN A 137 -12.01 -22.02 1.41
C ASN A 137 -10.97 -21.10 0.76
N ALA A 138 -9.67 -21.42 0.92
CA ALA A 138 -8.60 -20.69 0.26
C ALA A 138 -8.75 -20.72 -1.28
N ARG A 139 -9.01 -21.91 -1.86
CA ARG A 139 -9.27 -22.06 -3.30
C ARG A 139 -10.52 -21.30 -3.75
N LYS A 140 -11.61 -21.33 -2.96
CA LYS A 140 -12.84 -20.56 -3.22
C LYS A 140 -12.52 -19.07 -3.31
N TRP A 141 -11.86 -18.50 -2.28
CA TRP A 141 -11.59 -17.08 -2.23
C TRP A 141 -10.58 -16.63 -3.28
N TYR A 142 -9.57 -17.44 -3.63
CA TYR A 142 -8.71 -17.18 -4.78
C TYR A 142 -9.50 -17.06 -6.07
N LYS A 143 -10.37 -18.03 -6.33
CA LYS A 143 -11.23 -18.06 -7.51
C LYS A 143 -12.14 -16.83 -7.58
N GLU A 144 -12.92 -16.57 -6.54
CA GLU A 144 -13.88 -15.46 -6.52
C GLU A 144 -13.21 -14.10 -6.62
N ALA A 145 -12.08 -13.92 -5.91
CA ALA A 145 -11.31 -12.69 -5.96
C ALA A 145 -10.77 -12.43 -7.36
N GLN A 146 -10.25 -13.45 -8.03
CA GLN A 146 -9.71 -13.34 -9.38
C GLN A 146 -10.81 -13.07 -10.41
N GLU A 147 -11.93 -13.80 -10.36
CA GLU A 147 -13.00 -13.67 -11.35
C GLU A 147 -13.78 -12.35 -11.29
N ARG A 148 -13.84 -11.71 -10.12
CA ARG A 148 -14.60 -10.46 -9.91
C ARG A 148 -13.74 -9.26 -9.56
N ASN A 149 -12.45 -9.46 -9.24
CA ASN A 149 -11.56 -8.46 -8.67
C ASN A 149 -12.17 -7.75 -7.46
N TRP A 150 -12.77 -8.52 -6.55
CA TRP A 150 -13.41 -7.98 -5.35
C TRP A 150 -12.48 -7.04 -4.58
N TYR A 151 -13.01 -5.92 -4.13
CA TYR A 151 -12.27 -4.98 -3.30
C TYR A 151 -12.33 -5.41 -1.84
N PHE A 152 -11.16 -5.79 -1.30
CA PHE A 152 -11.01 -6.16 0.10
C PHE A 152 -10.40 -5.02 0.91
N ASN A 153 -10.74 -4.96 2.18
CA ASN A 153 -9.91 -4.33 3.19
C ASN A 153 -9.04 -5.40 3.86
N HIS A 154 -7.86 -5.07 4.36
CA HIS A 154 -7.17 -5.90 5.34
C HIS A 154 -7.24 -5.25 6.72
N ALA A 155 -7.58 -6.04 7.72
CA ALA A 155 -7.74 -5.62 9.09
C ALA A 155 -6.80 -6.46 9.96
N ILE A 156 -5.58 -5.96 10.19
CA ILE A 156 -4.51 -6.74 10.80
C ILE A 156 -3.98 -6.14 12.10
N ILE A 157 -4.11 -4.81 12.30
CA ILE A 157 -3.56 -4.10 13.44
C ILE A 157 -4.60 -4.02 14.58
N ASN A 158 -4.20 -4.43 15.77
CA ASN A 158 -5.01 -4.27 16.97
C ASN A 158 -5.09 -2.81 17.42
N PRO A 159 -6.19 -2.38 18.06
CA PRO A 159 -6.27 -1.08 18.70
C PRO A 159 -5.12 -0.90 19.71
N PRO A 160 -4.42 0.26 19.71
CA PRO A 160 -3.28 0.54 20.59
C PRO A 160 -3.76 0.95 22.01
N VAL A 161 -4.60 0.14 22.62
CA VAL A 161 -5.18 0.40 23.92
C VAL A 161 -4.27 -0.17 24.99
N ASP A 162 -3.93 0.63 25.99
CA ASP A 162 -3.23 0.28 27.21
C ASP A 162 -2.14 -0.80 27.04
N ARG A 163 -1.07 -0.43 26.33
CA ARG A 163 0.01 -1.35 25.93
C ARG A 163 0.80 -1.95 27.10
N HIS A 164 0.61 -1.43 28.31
CA HIS A 164 1.23 -1.95 29.54
C HIS A 164 0.37 -3.01 30.23
N THR A 165 -0.87 -3.17 29.78
CA THR A 165 -1.83 -4.09 30.38
C THR A 165 -1.71 -5.49 29.74
N PRO A 166 -1.73 -6.57 30.55
CA PRO A 166 -1.75 -7.93 30.01
C PRO A 166 -2.94 -8.17 29.07
N LEU A 167 -2.79 -9.09 28.08
CA LEU A 167 -3.81 -9.41 27.09
C LEU A 167 -5.16 -9.76 27.73
N GLU A 168 -5.14 -10.45 28.85
CA GLU A 168 -6.34 -10.87 29.59
C GLU A 168 -7.20 -9.69 30.07
N ALA A 169 -6.58 -8.56 30.39
CA ALA A 169 -7.31 -7.36 30.86
C ALA A 169 -7.88 -6.52 29.72
N VAL A 170 -7.40 -6.71 28.48
CA VAL A 170 -7.87 -6.04 27.24
C VAL A 170 -8.50 -7.02 26.25
N LYS A 171 -8.85 -8.22 26.71
CA LYS A 171 -9.41 -9.30 25.89
C LYS A 171 -10.68 -8.94 25.15
N ASP A 172 -11.47 -8.00 25.64
CA ASP A 172 -12.71 -7.52 25.04
C ASP A 172 -12.49 -6.57 23.86
N ILE A 173 -11.25 -6.11 23.65
CA ILE A 173 -10.90 -5.14 22.61
C ILE A 173 -10.44 -5.84 21.34
N PHE A 174 -9.60 -6.88 21.46
CA PHE A 174 -9.01 -7.55 20.31
C PHE A 174 -9.96 -8.56 19.69
N ILE A 175 -9.88 -8.71 18.37
CA ILE A 175 -10.71 -9.70 17.65
C ILE A 175 -10.41 -11.10 18.18
N ARG A 176 -11.47 -11.79 18.62
CA ARG A 176 -11.43 -13.16 19.10
C ARG A 176 -12.73 -13.92 18.81
N ALA A 177 -12.66 -15.22 18.78
CA ALA A 177 -13.83 -16.09 18.82
C ALA A 177 -14.47 -16.03 20.21
N VAL A 178 -15.76 -15.74 20.28
CA VAL A 178 -16.55 -15.72 21.51
C VAL A 178 -17.56 -16.87 21.57
N GLY A 179 -17.68 -17.65 20.50
CA GLY A 179 -18.55 -18.82 20.39
C GLY A 179 -18.52 -19.39 18.99
N GLU A 180 -19.24 -20.48 18.81
CA GLU A 180 -19.45 -21.20 17.55
C GLU A 180 -20.90 -21.64 17.45
N ASN A 181 -21.41 -21.77 16.25
CA ASN A 181 -22.68 -22.39 15.94
C ASN A 181 -22.60 -23.16 14.60
N GLU A 182 -23.71 -23.72 14.13
CA GLU A 182 -23.75 -24.47 12.87
C GLU A 182 -23.41 -23.60 11.65
N GLU A 183 -23.66 -22.27 11.71
CA GLU A 183 -23.42 -21.33 10.62
C GLU A 183 -21.95 -20.89 10.55
N GLY A 184 -21.26 -20.77 11.71
CA GLY A 184 -19.90 -20.27 11.73
C GLY A 184 -19.34 -19.96 13.11
N VAL A 185 -18.28 -19.13 13.09
CA VAL A 185 -17.58 -18.62 14.28
C VAL A 185 -18.16 -17.26 14.68
N ILE A 186 -18.57 -17.12 15.93
CA ILE A 186 -19.04 -15.85 16.48
C ILE A 186 -17.82 -15.04 16.92
N VAL A 187 -17.62 -13.88 16.29
CA VAL A 187 -16.43 -13.04 16.49
C VAL A 187 -16.81 -11.70 17.15
N SER A 188 -16.02 -11.27 18.12
CA SER A 188 -16.12 -9.94 18.73
C SER A 188 -14.74 -9.30 18.85
N GLY A 189 -14.71 -7.95 18.90
CA GLY A 189 -13.50 -7.15 19.03
C GLY A 189 -13.32 -6.17 17.89
N ALA A 190 -12.14 -5.55 17.79
CA ALA A 190 -11.89 -4.53 16.79
C ALA A 190 -10.49 -4.61 16.16
N LYS A 191 -10.35 -4.03 14.96
CA LYS A 191 -9.10 -3.68 14.30
C LYS A 191 -9.07 -2.20 13.98
N MET A 192 -7.87 -1.61 13.94
CA MET A 192 -7.70 -0.19 13.65
C MET A 192 -6.99 0.05 12.32
N VAL A 193 -7.11 1.30 11.85
CA VAL A 193 -6.53 1.76 10.61
C VAL A 193 -6.99 0.90 9.43
N ALA A 194 -8.30 0.58 9.42
CA ALA A 194 -8.93 -0.12 8.31
C ALA A 194 -9.12 0.86 7.14
N THR A 195 -8.02 1.19 6.48
CA THR A 195 -7.96 2.21 5.42
C THR A 195 -8.80 1.83 4.21
N GLY A 196 -9.69 2.73 3.79
CA GLY A 196 -10.56 2.55 2.63
C GLY A 196 -11.74 1.60 2.88
N SER A 197 -11.91 1.08 4.10
CA SER A 197 -12.88 0.01 4.41
C SER A 197 -14.32 0.37 4.08
N ALA A 198 -14.73 1.63 4.23
CA ALA A 198 -16.08 2.06 3.86
C ALA A 198 -16.41 1.81 2.37
N LEU A 199 -15.41 1.64 1.51
CA LEU A 199 -15.52 1.44 0.07
C LEU A 199 -15.16 0.02 -0.40
N THR A 200 -14.90 -0.91 0.52
CA THR A 200 -14.57 -2.32 0.19
C THR A 200 -15.79 -3.22 0.27
N ASN A 201 -15.74 -4.36 -0.42
CA ASN A 201 -16.79 -5.38 -0.37
C ASN A 201 -16.58 -6.34 0.80
N TYR A 202 -15.32 -6.65 1.11
CA TYR A 202 -14.96 -7.65 2.11
C TYR A 202 -13.82 -7.17 2.99
N ASN A 203 -13.70 -7.78 4.16
CA ASN A 203 -12.58 -7.65 5.08
C ASN A 203 -11.77 -8.93 5.10
N PHE A 204 -10.46 -8.84 4.88
CA PHE A 204 -9.52 -9.91 5.18
C PHE A 204 -8.94 -9.63 6.56
N VAL A 205 -9.28 -10.47 7.54
CA VAL A 205 -8.87 -10.29 8.94
C VAL A 205 -7.77 -11.28 9.29
N ALA A 206 -6.67 -10.76 9.80
CA ALA A 206 -5.54 -11.55 10.29
C ALA A 206 -4.90 -10.85 11.49
N HIS A 207 -3.92 -11.50 12.11
CA HIS A 207 -3.13 -10.91 13.19
C HIS A 207 -1.74 -10.53 12.67
N TYR A 208 -1.32 -9.30 12.91
CA TYR A 208 0.05 -8.84 12.73
C TYR A 208 0.49 -8.00 13.93
N GLY A 209 1.61 -8.35 14.54
CA GLY A 209 2.15 -7.61 15.68
C GLY A 209 3.38 -8.30 16.29
N ALA A 210 4.13 -7.56 17.08
CA ALA A 210 5.33 -8.06 17.75
C ALA A 210 5.03 -9.09 18.87
N ALA A 211 3.83 -9.03 19.46
CA ALA A 211 3.41 -9.99 20.48
C ALA A 211 2.77 -11.22 19.80
N PRO A 212 3.29 -12.43 20.02
CA PRO A 212 2.69 -13.64 19.46
C PRO A 212 1.33 -13.93 20.08
N ILE A 213 0.46 -14.55 19.32
CA ILE A 213 -0.78 -15.16 19.80
C ILE A 213 -0.40 -16.35 20.69
N THR A 214 -1.00 -16.41 21.87
CA THR A 214 -0.77 -17.49 22.86
C THR A 214 -2.05 -18.24 23.22
N GLN A 215 -3.22 -17.76 22.80
CA GLN A 215 -4.53 -18.33 23.11
C GLN A 215 -5.32 -18.61 21.81
N GLU A 216 -6.00 -19.76 21.76
CA GLU A 216 -6.68 -20.25 20.56
C GLU A 216 -7.78 -19.32 20.04
N GLU A 217 -8.49 -18.63 20.95
CA GLU A 217 -9.58 -17.72 20.55
C GLU A 217 -9.13 -16.53 19.72
N TYR A 218 -7.83 -16.17 19.75
CA TYR A 218 -7.25 -15.11 18.92
C TYR A 218 -6.60 -15.63 17.62
N ALA A 219 -6.46 -16.96 17.50
CA ALA A 219 -5.84 -17.59 16.33
C ALA A 219 -6.84 -17.67 15.16
N LEU A 220 -7.10 -16.54 14.52
CA LEU A 220 -8.12 -16.34 13.49
C LEU A 220 -7.54 -15.70 12.23
N VAL A 221 -7.79 -16.32 11.08
CA VAL A 221 -7.69 -15.66 9.76
C VAL A 221 -8.97 -15.97 8.99
N PHE A 222 -9.67 -14.94 8.52
CA PHE A 222 -10.97 -15.10 7.88
C PHE A 222 -11.33 -13.97 6.92
N VAL A 223 -12.34 -14.21 6.09
CA VAL A 223 -12.97 -13.22 5.24
C VAL A 223 -14.36 -12.89 5.79
N ALA A 224 -14.68 -11.60 5.92
CA ALA A 224 -16.02 -11.15 6.31
C ALA A 224 -16.57 -10.17 5.28
N SER A 225 -17.82 -10.36 4.86
CA SER A 225 -18.53 -9.37 4.05
C SER A 225 -18.72 -8.07 4.85
N MET A 226 -18.71 -6.93 4.17
CA MET A 226 -18.88 -5.63 4.83
C MET A 226 -20.29 -5.45 5.43
N ASP A 227 -21.29 -6.11 4.87
CA ASP A 227 -22.67 -6.10 5.32
C ASP A 227 -23.01 -7.18 6.37
N THR A 228 -22.02 -7.94 6.84
CA THR A 228 -22.23 -8.96 7.88
C THR A 228 -22.86 -8.30 9.12
N PRO A 229 -24.00 -8.83 9.65
CA PRO A 229 -24.61 -8.32 10.87
C PRO A 229 -23.61 -8.28 12.03
N GLY A 230 -23.51 -7.12 12.71
CA GLY A 230 -22.53 -6.90 13.78
C GLY A 230 -21.20 -6.33 13.31
N VAL A 231 -20.94 -6.23 12.01
CA VAL A 231 -19.79 -5.50 11.47
C VAL A 231 -20.11 -4.00 11.38
N LYS A 232 -19.26 -3.16 11.96
CA LYS A 232 -19.44 -1.69 12.00
C LYS A 232 -18.12 -0.99 11.70
N LEU A 233 -18.21 0.16 11.04
CA LEU A 233 -17.08 1.06 10.82
C LEU A 233 -17.28 2.36 11.57
N ILE A 234 -16.28 2.79 12.33
CA ILE A 234 -16.23 4.13 12.92
C ILE A 234 -15.16 4.90 12.16
N SER A 235 -15.60 5.77 11.26
CA SER A 235 -14.75 6.49 10.32
C SER A 235 -14.22 7.79 10.92
N ARG A 236 -12.97 8.17 10.55
CA ARG A 236 -12.45 9.51 10.84
C ARG A 236 -13.14 10.57 9.99
N ALA A 237 -12.96 11.84 10.35
CA ALA A 237 -13.38 12.97 9.53
C ALA A 237 -12.86 12.82 8.08
N SER A 238 -13.71 13.14 7.10
CA SER A 238 -13.38 13.02 5.68
C SER A 238 -12.71 14.28 5.16
N TYR A 239 -11.56 14.12 4.53
CA TYR A 239 -10.89 15.22 3.83
C TYR A 239 -11.64 15.62 2.55
N GLU A 240 -12.30 14.67 1.88
CA GLU A 240 -13.17 14.95 0.74
C GLU A 240 -14.31 15.91 1.12
N MET A 241 -14.98 15.62 2.23
CA MET A 241 -16.07 16.48 2.72
C MET A 241 -15.56 17.84 3.18
N THR A 242 -14.42 17.89 3.89
CA THR A 242 -13.79 19.15 4.30
C THR A 242 -13.40 19.99 3.08
N ALA A 243 -12.78 19.39 2.07
CA ALA A 243 -12.41 20.07 0.83
C ALA A 243 -13.63 20.68 0.11
N ALA A 244 -14.77 19.99 0.10
CA ALA A 244 -16.00 20.48 -0.52
C ALA A 244 -16.60 21.70 0.19
N VAL A 245 -16.36 21.82 1.51
CA VAL A 245 -16.79 22.99 2.31
C VAL A 245 -15.82 24.16 2.18
N MET A 246 -14.51 23.86 2.22
CA MET A 246 -13.47 24.90 2.27
C MET A 246 -13.14 25.52 0.92
N GLY A 247 -13.42 24.83 -0.19
CA GLY A 247 -13.07 25.33 -1.51
C GLY A 247 -13.68 24.53 -2.66
N SER A 248 -12.92 24.39 -3.71
CA SER A 248 -13.29 23.71 -4.95
C SER A 248 -12.21 22.69 -5.35
N PRO A 249 -12.42 21.88 -6.40
CA PRO A 249 -11.36 21.03 -6.96
C PRO A 249 -10.13 21.80 -7.47
N PHE A 250 -10.23 23.11 -7.73
CA PHE A 250 -9.09 23.96 -8.01
C PHE A 250 -8.21 24.15 -6.76
N ASP A 251 -8.85 24.24 -5.59
CA ASP A 251 -8.19 24.50 -4.30
C ASP A 251 -7.67 23.21 -3.66
N TYR A 252 -8.42 22.10 -3.80
CA TYR A 252 -8.17 20.80 -3.18
C TYR A 252 -8.33 19.67 -4.21
N PRO A 253 -7.46 19.57 -5.23
CA PRO A 253 -7.68 18.67 -6.37
C PRO A 253 -7.52 17.18 -6.03
N LEU A 254 -6.75 16.83 -5.01
CA LEU A 254 -6.52 15.45 -4.57
C LEU A 254 -7.40 15.08 -3.39
N SER A 255 -7.45 15.92 -2.35
CA SER A 255 -8.31 15.72 -1.17
C SER A 255 -9.77 15.46 -1.56
N SER A 256 -10.27 16.18 -2.58
CA SER A 256 -11.66 16.10 -3.01
C SER A 256 -12.05 14.81 -3.73
N ARG A 257 -11.09 13.88 -4.00
CA ARG A 257 -11.39 12.67 -4.78
C ARG A 257 -10.57 11.43 -4.47
N PHE A 258 -9.50 11.53 -3.65
CA PHE A 258 -8.62 10.41 -3.35
C PHE A 258 -8.50 10.14 -1.84
N ASP A 259 -9.47 10.58 -1.07
CA ASP A 259 -9.48 10.34 0.38
C ASP A 259 -9.70 8.85 0.68
N GLU A 260 -8.66 8.18 1.11
CA GLU A 260 -8.73 6.82 1.66
C GLU A 260 -9.06 6.92 3.16
N ASN A 261 -10.35 7.04 3.49
CA ASN A 261 -10.79 7.22 4.87
C ASN A 261 -10.36 6.04 5.75
N ASP A 262 -9.80 6.34 6.90
CA ASP A 262 -9.36 5.36 7.88
C ASP A 262 -10.44 5.13 8.92
N SER A 263 -10.70 3.86 9.28
CA SER A 263 -11.78 3.51 10.20
C SER A 263 -11.31 2.53 11.27
N VAL A 264 -12.02 2.50 12.40
CA VAL A 264 -12.03 1.36 13.31
C VAL A 264 -13.06 0.36 12.78
N LEU A 265 -12.64 -0.87 12.56
CA LEU A 265 -13.51 -1.99 12.17
C LEU A 265 -13.87 -2.77 13.42
N VAL A 266 -15.15 -2.81 13.74
CA VAL A 266 -15.71 -3.47 14.93
C VAL A 266 -16.50 -4.71 14.50
N PHE A 267 -16.31 -5.80 15.23
CA PHE A 267 -17.14 -7.00 15.20
C PHE A 267 -17.88 -7.10 16.54
N ASP A 268 -19.21 -7.03 16.50
CA ASP A 268 -20.08 -7.12 17.66
C ASP A 268 -20.90 -8.42 17.56
N LYS A 269 -20.32 -9.54 18.00
CA LYS A 269 -20.87 -10.88 17.87
C LYS A 269 -21.26 -11.23 16.44
N ALA A 270 -20.44 -10.82 15.48
CA ALA A 270 -20.66 -11.14 14.07
C ALA A 270 -20.40 -12.63 13.81
N VAL A 271 -21.31 -13.28 13.08
CA VAL A 271 -21.14 -14.69 12.68
C VAL A 271 -20.35 -14.73 11.37
N ILE A 272 -19.19 -15.35 11.42
CA ILE A 272 -18.34 -15.56 10.24
C ILE A 272 -18.59 -16.99 9.75
N PRO A 273 -19.15 -17.17 8.54
CA PRO A 273 -19.46 -18.48 8.01
C PRO A 273 -18.22 -19.40 7.95
N TRP A 274 -18.40 -20.69 8.22
CA TRP A 274 -17.31 -21.67 8.17
C TRP A 274 -16.56 -21.67 6.84
N GLU A 275 -17.24 -21.42 5.74
CA GLU A 275 -16.68 -21.32 4.39
C GLU A 275 -15.80 -20.07 4.15
N ASN A 276 -15.80 -19.14 5.10
CA ASN A 276 -14.99 -17.93 5.07
C ASN A 276 -13.81 -17.98 6.06
N MET A 277 -13.71 -19.05 6.86
CA MET A 277 -12.57 -19.26 7.73
C MET A 277 -11.37 -19.80 6.95
N LEU A 278 -10.18 -19.25 7.23
CA LEU A 278 -8.91 -19.68 6.63
C LEU A 278 -8.00 -20.32 7.67
N ILE A 279 -7.93 -19.75 8.87
CA ILE A 279 -7.24 -20.33 10.05
C ILE A 279 -8.16 -20.16 11.25
N TYR A 280 -8.31 -21.22 12.05
CA TYR A 280 -9.12 -21.20 13.27
C TYR A 280 -8.54 -22.11 14.34
N LYS A 281 -8.23 -21.54 15.52
CA LYS A 281 -7.64 -22.22 16.68
C LYS A 281 -6.27 -22.89 16.41
N ASP A 282 -5.57 -22.47 15.36
CA ASP A 282 -4.22 -22.92 15.05
C ASP A 282 -3.25 -21.77 15.32
N ILE A 283 -2.67 -21.78 16.53
CA ILE A 283 -1.80 -20.71 17.03
C ILE A 283 -0.53 -20.60 16.17
N GLU A 284 0.06 -21.73 15.79
CA GLU A 284 1.29 -21.77 15.00
C GLU A 284 1.06 -21.14 13.63
N LYS A 285 0.04 -21.59 12.89
CA LYS A 285 -0.28 -21.01 11.58
C LYS A 285 -0.67 -19.54 11.66
N ALA A 286 -1.42 -19.13 12.69
CA ALA A 286 -1.82 -17.74 12.83
C ALA A 286 -0.62 -16.81 13.10
N ASN A 287 0.36 -17.26 13.87
CA ASN A 287 1.61 -16.51 14.12
C ASN A 287 2.51 -16.45 12.88
N ASN A 288 2.62 -17.54 12.14
CA ASN A 288 3.51 -17.65 10.97
C ASN A 288 2.87 -17.16 9.67
N PHE A 289 1.58 -16.79 9.69
CA PHE A 289 0.81 -16.44 8.50
C PHE A 289 1.51 -15.43 7.59
N PHE A 290 2.05 -14.35 8.15
CA PHE A 290 2.70 -13.29 7.35
C PHE A 290 4.05 -13.71 6.76
N ALA A 291 4.80 -14.55 7.46
CA ALA A 291 6.09 -15.03 7.00
C ALA A 291 5.92 -16.11 5.90
N GLU A 292 4.91 -16.98 6.05
CA GLU A 292 4.77 -18.16 5.18
C GLU A 292 3.79 -17.97 4.03
N SER A 293 2.87 -17.01 4.11
CA SER A 293 1.84 -16.81 3.08
C SER A 293 2.33 -16.11 1.81
N GLY A 294 3.56 -15.54 1.80
CA GLY A 294 4.05 -14.70 0.70
C GLY A 294 3.44 -13.29 0.66
N PHE A 295 2.64 -12.93 1.67
CA PHE A 295 2.04 -11.60 1.73
C PHE A 295 3.09 -10.49 1.84
N LEU A 296 4.15 -10.70 2.65
CA LEU A 296 5.22 -9.70 2.84
C LEU A 296 5.90 -9.33 1.52
N ASN A 297 6.18 -10.32 0.68
CA ASN A 297 6.73 -10.12 -0.65
C ASN A 297 5.81 -9.28 -1.53
N ARG A 298 4.53 -9.66 -1.58
CA ARG A 298 3.57 -9.05 -2.50
C ARG A 298 3.12 -7.65 -2.08
N PHE A 299 2.88 -7.38 -0.79
CA PHE A 299 2.47 -6.03 -0.39
C PHE A 299 3.59 -5.00 -0.55
N THR A 300 4.85 -5.40 -0.33
CA THR A 300 6.00 -4.52 -0.53
C THR A 300 6.22 -4.22 -2.01
N PHE A 301 6.00 -5.20 -2.88
CA PHE A 301 6.08 -5.04 -4.33
C PHE A 301 5.04 -4.04 -4.87
N HIS A 302 3.78 -4.17 -4.42
CA HIS A 302 2.76 -3.18 -4.74
C HIS A 302 3.15 -1.80 -4.20
N GLY A 303 3.58 -1.74 -2.94
CA GLY A 303 3.93 -0.50 -2.27
C GLY A 303 5.06 0.27 -2.94
N VAL A 304 6.16 -0.41 -3.31
CA VAL A 304 7.30 0.22 -3.98
C VAL A 304 6.92 0.74 -5.36
N THR A 305 6.17 -0.05 -6.14
CA THR A 305 5.73 0.33 -7.49
C THR A 305 4.80 1.55 -7.45
N ARG A 306 3.81 1.55 -6.55
CA ARG A 306 2.91 2.69 -6.36
C ARG A 306 3.65 3.95 -5.89
N LEU A 307 4.62 3.81 -4.95
CA LEU A 307 5.42 4.95 -4.49
C LEU A 307 6.31 5.52 -5.61
N ALA A 308 6.90 4.67 -6.44
CA ALA A 308 7.66 5.10 -7.61
C ALA A 308 6.80 5.95 -8.56
N VAL A 309 5.57 5.52 -8.86
CA VAL A 309 4.60 6.31 -9.65
C VAL A 309 4.23 7.63 -8.97
N LYS A 310 4.02 7.63 -7.64
CA LYS A 310 3.77 8.86 -6.90
C LYS A 310 4.94 9.85 -7.01
N LEU A 311 6.16 9.35 -6.96
CA LEU A 311 7.36 10.18 -7.11
C LEU A 311 7.57 10.67 -8.55
N ASP A 312 7.16 9.92 -9.58
CA ASP A 312 7.09 10.45 -10.96
C ASP A 312 6.19 11.69 -11.02
N PHE A 313 5.01 11.60 -10.44
CA PHE A 313 4.06 12.71 -10.38
C PHE A 313 4.61 13.90 -9.61
N VAL A 314 5.15 13.67 -8.41
CA VAL A 314 5.68 14.71 -7.53
C VAL A 314 6.92 15.39 -8.14
N SER A 315 7.82 14.62 -8.78
CA SER A 315 8.96 15.15 -9.51
C SER A 315 8.51 16.09 -10.65
N GLY A 316 7.47 15.70 -11.37
CA GLY A 316 6.86 16.53 -12.41
C GLY A 316 6.30 17.85 -11.86
N LEU A 317 5.62 17.79 -10.70
CA LEU A 317 5.13 19.00 -10.03
C LEU A 317 6.27 19.93 -9.60
N LEU A 318 7.34 19.37 -8.99
CA LEU A 318 8.50 20.16 -8.56
C LEU A 318 9.20 20.82 -9.76
N LEU A 319 9.45 20.08 -10.84
CA LEU A 319 10.03 20.62 -12.07
C LEU A 319 9.21 21.77 -12.65
N LYS A 320 7.88 21.65 -12.66
CA LYS A 320 7.00 22.76 -13.10
C LYS A 320 7.05 23.93 -12.12
N ALA A 321 7.07 23.69 -10.82
CA ALA A 321 7.08 24.73 -9.79
C ALA A 321 8.35 25.60 -9.87
N VAL A 322 9.54 24.99 -9.99
CA VAL A 322 10.79 25.74 -10.10
C VAL A 322 10.85 26.59 -11.37
N LYS A 323 10.34 26.08 -12.51
CA LYS A 323 10.22 26.86 -13.75
C LYS A 323 9.25 28.03 -13.58
N MET A 324 8.07 27.79 -13.03
CA MET A 324 7.08 28.86 -12.81
C MET A 324 7.54 29.93 -11.82
N ASN A 325 8.40 29.57 -10.87
CA ASN A 325 9.02 30.49 -9.95
C ASN A 325 10.27 31.20 -10.54
N GLY A 326 10.81 30.74 -11.69
CA GLY A 326 12.01 31.26 -12.31
C GLY A 326 13.29 30.92 -11.56
N THR A 327 13.30 29.83 -10.80
CA THR A 327 14.45 29.39 -9.99
C THR A 327 15.14 28.15 -10.58
N ASP A 328 14.66 27.65 -11.70
CA ASP A 328 15.13 26.41 -12.37
C ASP A 328 16.60 26.50 -12.84
N GLN A 329 17.17 27.71 -13.01
CA GLN A 329 18.56 27.88 -13.38
C GLN A 329 19.51 28.03 -12.17
N PHE A 330 18.99 28.11 -10.96
CA PHE A 330 19.82 28.21 -9.76
C PHE A 330 20.43 26.84 -9.41
N ARG A 331 21.78 26.80 -9.34
CA ARG A 331 22.52 25.56 -9.09
C ARG A 331 22.01 24.80 -7.85
N GLY A 332 21.77 25.50 -6.74
CA GLY A 332 21.24 24.87 -5.51
C GLY A 332 19.86 24.23 -5.69
N VAL A 333 19.00 24.84 -6.52
CA VAL A 333 17.70 24.28 -6.88
C VAL A 333 17.87 23.04 -7.76
N GLN A 334 18.76 23.09 -8.75
CA GLN A 334 19.04 21.95 -9.63
C GLN A 334 19.58 20.74 -8.87
N VAL A 335 20.46 20.95 -7.88
CA VAL A 335 20.98 19.89 -7.00
C VAL A 335 19.83 19.22 -6.23
N ASN A 336 18.95 19.99 -5.62
CA ASN A 336 17.79 19.48 -4.88
C ASN A 336 16.80 18.73 -5.78
N VAL A 337 16.51 19.23 -6.97
CA VAL A 337 15.66 18.53 -7.96
C VAL A 337 16.33 17.23 -8.40
N GLY A 338 17.66 17.23 -8.60
CA GLY A 338 18.43 16.03 -8.90
C GLY A 338 18.30 14.95 -7.82
N GLU A 339 18.33 15.34 -6.55
CA GLU A 339 18.14 14.42 -5.42
C GLU A 339 16.75 13.78 -5.43
N VAL A 340 15.68 14.55 -5.68
CA VAL A 340 14.31 14.01 -5.81
C VAL A 340 14.22 13.00 -6.95
N ILE A 341 14.86 13.28 -8.09
CA ILE A 341 14.92 12.34 -9.23
C ILE A 341 15.69 11.07 -8.85
N ALA A 342 16.76 11.18 -8.07
CA ALA A 342 17.52 10.02 -7.60
C ALA A 342 16.66 9.11 -6.67
N TRP A 343 15.92 9.68 -5.73
CA TRP A 343 14.96 8.95 -4.90
C TRP A 343 13.91 8.21 -5.74
N LYS A 344 13.32 8.90 -6.72
CA LYS A 344 12.38 8.30 -7.66
C LYS A 344 12.99 7.10 -8.40
N ASN A 345 14.20 7.28 -8.95
CA ASN A 345 14.89 6.22 -9.68
C ASN A 345 15.21 5.01 -8.80
N MET A 346 15.58 5.23 -7.53
CA MET A 346 15.85 4.15 -6.58
C MET A 346 14.61 3.28 -6.34
N PHE A 347 13.43 3.87 -6.15
CA PHE A 347 12.21 3.08 -5.94
C PHE A 347 11.78 2.30 -7.20
N TRP A 348 11.99 2.84 -8.40
CA TRP A 348 11.81 2.07 -9.64
C TRP A 348 12.81 0.92 -9.72
N ALA A 349 14.09 1.15 -9.42
CA ALA A 349 15.11 0.12 -9.44
C ALA A 349 14.80 -1.01 -8.43
N LEU A 350 14.31 -0.69 -7.23
CA LEU A 350 13.86 -1.71 -6.26
C LEU A 350 12.66 -2.51 -6.78
N SER A 351 11.69 -1.83 -7.41
CA SER A 351 10.54 -2.50 -8.03
C SER A 351 10.97 -3.47 -9.14
N ASP A 352 11.91 -3.05 -9.98
CA ASP A 352 12.48 -3.89 -11.03
C ASP A 352 13.26 -5.07 -10.46
N ALA A 353 14.12 -4.82 -9.47
CA ALA A 353 14.94 -5.84 -8.84
C ALA A 353 14.10 -6.94 -8.16
N MET A 354 12.99 -6.54 -7.51
CA MET A 354 12.05 -7.49 -6.89
C MET A 354 11.42 -8.44 -7.91
N ALA A 355 11.15 -7.97 -9.13
CA ALA A 355 10.55 -8.78 -10.19
C ALA A 355 11.57 -9.63 -10.96
N LEU A 356 12.80 -9.09 -11.16
CA LEU A 356 13.85 -9.73 -11.95
C LEU A 356 14.61 -10.82 -11.19
N ASN A 357 14.65 -10.74 -9.86
CA ASN A 357 15.31 -11.70 -8.98
C ASN A 357 14.32 -12.27 -7.96
N PRO A 358 13.28 -12.98 -8.40
CA PRO A 358 12.20 -13.43 -7.52
C PRO A 358 12.70 -14.49 -6.52
N ASP A 359 12.00 -14.54 -5.38
CA ASP A 359 12.12 -15.68 -4.46
C ASP A 359 11.32 -16.87 -4.99
N GLU A 360 11.75 -18.08 -4.69
CA GLU A 360 10.97 -19.28 -4.95
C GLU A 360 9.72 -19.28 -4.06
N GLY A 361 8.58 -19.49 -4.69
CA GLY A 361 7.30 -19.72 -4.03
C GLY A 361 6.98 -21.20 -3.93
N ARG A 362 5.85 -21.54 -3.28
CA ARG A 362 5.38 -22.91 -3.21
C ARG A 362 4.66 -23.32 -4.50
N ASN A 363 4.64 -24.62 -4.76
CA ASN A 363 3.93 -25.22 -5.90
C ASN A 363 4.33 -24.66 -7.29
N GLY A 364 5.62 -24.35 -7.48
CA GLY A 364 6.14 -23.84 -8.75
C GLY A 364 5.72 -22.40 -9.07
N THR A 365 5.39 -21.63 -8.05
CA THR A 365 5.16 -20.18 -8.15
C THR A 365 6.41 -19.40 -7.80
N VAL A 366 6.41 -18.10 -8.09
CA VAL A 366 7.44 -17.18 -7.62
C VAL A 366 6.81 -16.03 -6.83
N LEU A 367 7.61 -15.44 -5.97
CA LEU A 367 7.26 -14.27 -5.18
C LEU A 367 8.21 -13.13 -5.50
N PRO A 368 7.76 -11.86 -5.45
CA PRO A 368 8.67 -10.72 -5.49
C PRO A 368 9.75 -10.84 -4.41
N ASN A 369 10.98 -10.51 -4.71
CA ASN A 369 12.11 -10.67 -3.79
C ASN A 369 11.90 -9.94 -2.46
N LEU A 370 11.97 -10.68 -1.34
CA LEU A 370 11.70 -10.14 -0.01
C LEU A 370 12.80 -9.20 0.48
N ASN A 371 14.08 -9.50 0.20
CA ASN A 371 15.19 -8.66 0.67
C ASN A 371 15.08 -7.24 0.13
N TYR A 372 14.76 -7.09 -1.17
CA TYR A 372 14.52 -5.77 -1.77
C TYR A 372 13.22 -5.12 -1.26
N GLY A 373 12.21 -5.94 -0.94
CA GLY A 373 10.99 -5.47 -0.30
C GLY A 373 11.21 -4.92 1.11
N LEU A 374 12.07 -5.55 1.91
CA LEU A 374 12.45 -5.08 3.24
C LEU A 374 13.31 -3.80 3.15
N ALA A 375 14.25 -3.76 2.21
CA ALA A 375 15.02 -2.54 1.92
C ALA A 375 14.09 -1.37 1.53
N TYR A 376 13.09 -1.61 0.67
CA TYR A 376 12.08 -0.62 0.34
C TYR A 376 11.36 -0.09 1.59
N ARG A 377 10.92 -0.96 2.50
CA ARG A 377 10.23 -0.54 3.74
C ARG A 377 11.07 0.41 4.59
N MET A 378 12.37 0.19 4.66
CA MET A 378 13.29 1.10 5.34
C MET A 378 13.41 2.43 4.58
N PHE A 379 13.76 2.37 3.29
CA PHE A 379 14.04 3.56 2.50
C PHE A 379 12.82 4.47 2.30
N MET A 380 11.60 3.93 2.21
CA MET A 380 10.41 4.76 2.09
C MET A 380 10.17 5.65 3.31
N SER A 381 10.54 5.14 4.52
CA SER A 381 10.38 5.89 5.77
C SER A 381 11.31 7.11 5.86
N GLU A 382 12.35 7.15 5.05
CA GLU A 382 13.33 8.23 4.94
C GLU A 382 13.11 9.06 3.65
N GLY A 383 12.85 8.39 2.53
CA GLY A 383 12.78 9.02 1.21
C GLY A 383 11.61 9.99 1.05
N TRP A 384 10.41 9.62 1.49
CA TRP A 384 9.26 10.52 1.37
C TRP A 384 9.41 11.81 2.21
N PRO A 385 9.77 11.74 3.52
CA PRO A 385 10.08 12.95 4.30
C PRO A 385 11.15 13.82 3.65
N LYS A 386 12.21 13.22 3.10
CA LYS A 386 13.28 13.94 2.42
C LYS A 386 12.79 14.66 1.16
N VAL A 387 12.00 14.00 0.35
CA VAL A 387 11.38 14.61 -0.85
C VAL A 387 10.47 15.78 -0.46
N LYS A 388 9.64 15.61 0.58
CA LYS A 388 8.78 16.68 1.10
C LYS A 388 9.60 17.88 1.59
N GLU A 389 10.62 17.64 2.41
CA GLU A 389 11.55 18.68 2.90
C GLU A 389 12.16 19.48 1.74
N ILE A 390 12.63 18.79 0.70
CA ILE A 390 13.20 19.44 -0.49
C ILE A 390 12.16 20.32 -1.18
N ILE A 391 10.92 19.86 -1.35
CA ILE A 391 9.85 20.64 -1.97
C ILE A 391 9.57 21.90 -1.14
N GLU A 392 9.45 21.76 0.17
CA GLU A 392 9.21 22.89 1.08
C GLU A 392 10.34 23.93 1.02
N ASN A 393 11.59 23.48 1.00
CA ASN A 393 12.76 24.37 0.91
C ASN A 393 12.89 25.05 -0.45
N VAL A 394 12.60 24.36 -1.54
CA VAL A 394 12.80 24.85 -2.91
C VAL A 394 11.65 25.74 -3.38
N VAL A 395 10.40 25.38 -3.06
CA VAL A 395 9.20 26.14 -3.43
C VAL A 395 8.89 27.22 -2.41
N ALA A 396 9.26 26.97 -1.16
CA ALA A 396 9.27 27.92 -0.04
C ALA A 396 7.95 28.71 0.13
N GLY A 397 8.06 30.03 0.32
CA GLY A 397 6.93 30.93 0.57
C GLY A 397 5.82 30.87 -0.47
N SER A 398 6.07 30.41 -1.70
CA SER A 398 5.02 30.24 -2.70
C SER A 398 3.96 29.22 -2.26
N LEU A 399 4.31 28.25 -1.40
CA LEU A 399 3.38 27.24 -0.89
C LEU A 399 2.31 27.83 0.04
N ILE A 400 2.62 28.90 0.76
CA ILE A 400 1.72 29.55 1.73
C ILE A 400 1.14 30.86 1.24
N ALA A 401 1.85 31.57 0.35
CA ALA A 401 1.42 32.85 -0.22
C ALA A 401 0.46 32.59 -1.41
N GLN A 402 -0.75 32.14 -1.12
CA GLN A 402 -1.77 31.78 -2.11
C GLN A 402 -3.06 32.59 -1.91
N PRO A 403 -3.82 32.88 -2.99
CA PRO A 403 -5.20 33.34 -2.86
C PRO A 403 -6.06 32.36 -2.06
N SER A 404 -7.06 32.86 -1.36
CA SER A 404 -7.90 32.05 -0.47
C SER A 404 -8.62 30.94 -1.23
N SER A 405 -9.14 31.23 -2.41
CA SER A 405 -9.83 30.25 -3.24
C SER A 405 -9.85 30.64 -4.73
N ALA A 406 -10.31 29.73 -5.57
CA ALA A 406 -10.60 29.97 -6.99
C ALA A 406 -11.56 31.18 -7.21
N ARG A 407 -12.42 31.49 -6.23
CA ARG A 407 -13.36 32.63 -6.29
C ARG A 407 -12.65 33.97 -6.36
N ASP A 408 -11.44 34.09 -5.79
CA ASP A 408 -10.67 35.32 -5.86
C ASP A 408 -10.33 35.68 -7.30
N PHE A 409 -10.06 34.70 -8.17
CA PHE A 409 -9.85 34.90 -9.61
C PHE A 409 -11.12 35.28 -10.39
N GLN A 410 -12.29 35.00 -9.83
CA GLN A 410 -13.59 35.35 -10.41
C GLN A 410 -14.05 36.75 -9.99
N ASN A 411 -13.41 37.34 -8.97
CA ASN A 411 -13.73 38.68 -8.50
C ASN A 411 -13.06 39.74 -9.41
N PRO A 412 -13.85 40.62 -10.08
CA PRO A 412 -13.31 41.59 -11.02
C PRO A 412 -12.43 42.66 -10.36
N GLU A 413 -12.61 42.95 -9.09
CA GLU A 413 -11.79 43.93 -8.34
C GLU A 413 -10.43 43.31 -7.95
N LEU A 414 -10.39 42.02 -7.63
CA LEU A 414 -9.18 41.31 -7.23
C LEU A 414 -8.35 40.83 -8.43
N ARG A 415 -9.01 40.47 -9.52
CA ARG A 415 -8.38 39.85 -10.70
C ARG A 415 -7.14 40.58 -11.21
N PRO A 416 -7.15 41.95 -11.37
CA PRO A 416 -5.97 42.68 -11.85
C PRO A 416 -4.77 42.55 -10.90
N TYR A 417 -5.00 42.53 -9.58
CA TYR A 417 -3.94 42.34 -8.60
C TYR A 417 -3.37 40.94 -8.66
N LEU A 418 -4.24 39.92 -8.74
CA LEU A 418 -3.80 38.53 -8.82
C LEU A 418 -2.97 38.26 -10.08
N ASP A 419 -3.41 38.78 -11.23
CA ASP A 419 -2.69 38.66 -12.50
C ASP A 419 -1.32 39.33 -12.47
N LYS A 420 -1.19 40.42 -11.73
CA LYS A 420 0.07 41.13 -11.56
C LYS A 420 0.99 40.45 -10.55
N LEU A 421 0.48 40.08 -9.37
CA LEU A 421 1.28 39.68 -8.22
C LEU A 421 1.65 38.20 -8.24
N TYR A 422 0.79 37.34 -8.83
CA TYR A 422 0.98 35.88 -8.87
C TYR A 422 1.44 35.36 -10.24
N ARG A 423 1.74 36.23 -11.20
CA ARG A 423 2.26 35.78 -12.51
C ARG A 423 3.50 34.91 -12.33
N GLY A 424 3.62 33.87 -13.15
CA GLY A 424 4.81 33.03 -13.21
C GLY A 424 5.90 33.63 -14.12
N SER A 425 7.06 33.00 -14.08
CA SER A 425 8.15 33.25 -15.04
C SER A 425 7.80 32.65 -16.41
N TYR A 426 8.53 33.02 -17.43
CA TYR A 426 8.35 32.50 -18.80
C TYR A 426 6.95 32.73 -19.39
N GLY A 427 6.25 33.79 -18.99
CA GLY A 427 4.92 34.13 -19.48
C GLY A 427 3.79 33.32 -18.90
N VAL A 428 4.04 32.49 -17.88
CA VAL A 428 3.01 31.71 -17.19
C VAL A 428 2.00 32.63 -16.48
N LYS A 429 0.71 32.42 -16.74
CA LYS A 429 -0.36 33.20 -16.11
C LYS A 429 -0.48 32.89 -14.62
N SER A 430 -0.97 33.88 -13.86
CA SER A 430 -1.19 33.76 -12.41
C SER A 430 -2.07 32.57 -12.05
N GLU A 431 -3.15 32.37 -12.76
CA GLU A 431 -4.10 31.27 -12.55
C GLU A 431 -3.45 29.89 -12.73
N GLU A 432 -2.62 29.72 -13.76
CA GLU A 432 -1.89 28.47 -14.00
C GLU A 432 -0.86 28.20 -12.91
N LYS A 433 -0.12 29.24 -12.50
CA LYS A 433 0.84 29.13 -11.40
C LYS A 433 0.14 28.73 -10.09
N ILE A 434 -0.93 29.44 -9.72
CA ILE A 434 -1.65 29.15 -8.47
C ILE A 434 -2.30 27.77 -8.51
N LYS A 435 -2.85 27.35 -9.65
CA LYS A 435 -3.37 25.98 -9.83
C LYS A 435 -2.31 24.93 -9.50
N LEU A 436 -1.08 25.10 -9.98
CA LEU A 436 0.02 24.17 -9.66
C LEU A 436 0.40 24.23 -8.18
N ILE A 437 0.53 25.43 -7.61
CA ILE A 437 0.92 25.58 -6.21
C ILE A 437 -0.12 25.00 -5.25
N LYS A 438 -1.41 25.18 -5.53
CA LYS A 438 -2.50 24.55 -4.77
C LYS A 438 -2.47 23.02 -4.89
N LEU A 439 -2.22 22.49 -6.08
CA LEU A 439 -2.04 21.05 -6.26
C LEU A 439 -0.84 20.53 -5.45
N LEU A 440 0.29 21.23 -5.50
CA LEU A 440 1.48 20.84 -4.75
C LEU A 440 1.24 20.93 -3.23
N TRP A 441 0.55 21.97 -2.77
CA TRP A 441 0.16 22.11 -1.37
C TRP A 441 -0.79 20.98 -0.92
N ASP A 442 -1.73 20.58 -1.78
CA ASP A 442 -2.63 19.46 -1.47
C ASP A 442 -1.89 18.11 -1.37
N VAL A 443 -0.75 17.95 -2.08
CA VAL A 443 0.12 16.77 -1.93
C VAL A 443 0.82 16.71 -0.57
N ILE A 444 1.28 17.89 -0.03
CA ILE A 444 2.26 17.88 1.08
C ILE A 444 1.82 18.65 2.33
N GLY A 445 0.91 19.62 2.21
CA GLY A 445 0.68 20.62 3.27
C GLY A 445 -0.72 20.66 3.85
N THR A 446 -1.73 20.13 3.17
CA THR A 446 -3.09 20.01 3.71
C THR A 446 -3.18 18.87 4.73
N GLU A 447 -4.31 18.74 5.44
CA GLU A 447 -4.55 17.57 6.29
C GLU A 447 -4.44 16.26 5.50
N TYR A 448 -4.92 16.25 4.25
CA TYR A 448 -4.74 15.15 3.31
C TYR A 448 -3.25 14.86 3.05
N GLY A 449 -2.46 15.89 2.73
CA GLY A 449 -1.02 15.78 2.54
C GLY A 449 -0.29 15.28 3.79
N GLY A 450 -0.67 15.75 4.98
CA GLY A 450 -0.15 15.31 6.27
C GLY A 450 -0.47 13.82 6.57
N ARG A 451 -1.71 13.40 6.26
CA ARG A 451 -2.09 11.97 6.35
C ARG A 451 -1.26 11.13 5.39
N HIS A 452 -1.02 11.61 4.17
CA HIS A 452 -0.19 10.91 3.20
C HIS A 452 1.28 10.82 3.61
N GLU A 453 1.83 11.85 4.25
CA GLU A 453 3.17 11.77 4.85
C GLU A 453 3.22 10.67 5.91
N LEU A 454 2.28 10.69 6.86
CA LEU A 454 2.20 9.68 7.90
C LEU A 454 2.02 8.26 7.31
N TYR A 455 1.21 8.14 6.26
CA TYR A 455 1.04 6.89 5.54
C TYR A 455 2.36 6.37 4.95
N GLU A 456 3.06 7.19 4.15
CA GLU A 456 4.32 6.77 3.53
C GLU A 456 5.40 6.40 4.57
N ARG A 457 5.42 7.06 5.71
CA ARG A 457 6.40 6.77 6.78
C ARG A 457 6.10 5.51 7.58
N ASN A 458 4.82 5.19 7.80
CA ASN A 458 4.44 4.24 8.86
C ASN A 458 3.52 3.09 8.40
N TYR A 459 3.00 3.10 7.14
CA TYR A 459 1.98 2.12 6.77
C TYR A 459 2.48 0.67 6.80
N SER A 460 3.77 0.44 6.62
CA SER A 460 4.35 -0.90 6.56
C SER A 460 4.91 -1.38 7.90
N GLY A 461 4.69 -0.63 8.98
CA GLY A 461 5.05 -1.04 10.33
C GLY A 461 5.89 -0.03 11.10
N ASN A 462 6.26 -0.40 12.29
CA ASN A 462 7.13 0.36 13.18
C ASN A 462 8.58 0.34 12.65
N HIS A 463 9.26 1.48 12.70
CA HIS A 463 10.59 1.68 12.11
C HIS A 463 11.67 0.75 12.72
N GLU A 464 11.59 0.47 14.02
CA GLU A 464 12.49 -0.45 14.70
C GLU A 464 12.29 -1.87 14.16
N ASN A 465 11.04 -2.35 14.12
CA ASN A 465 10.73 -3.68 13.60
C ASN A 465 11.11 -3.83 12.12
N ILE A 466 10.86 -2.82 11.29
CA ILE A 466 11.26 -2.84 9.88
C ILE A 466 12.76 -3.07 9.72
N ARG A 467 13.58 -2.42 10.55
CA ARG A 467 15.03 -2.59 10.53
C ARG A 467 15.46 -3.96 11.07
N LEU A 468 14.84 -4.39 12.16
CA LEU A 468 15.10 -5.70 12.77
C LEU A 468 14.75 -6.85 11.82
N GLU A 469 13.65 -6.75 11.08
CA GLU A 469 13.22 -7.78 10.13
C GLU A 469 14.27 -8.02 9.02
N ASN A 470 15.04 -7.01 8.60
CA ASN A 470 16.15 -7.20 7.65
C ASN A 470 17.21 -8.15 8.23
N LEU A 471 17.59 -7.99 9.50
CA LEU A 471 18.54 -8.89 10.16
C LEU A 471 17.95 -10.29 10.39
N VAL A 472 16.70 -10.36 10.83
CA VAL A 472 16.03 -11.65 11.07
C VAL A 472 15.94 -12.46 9.78
N VAL A 473 15.55 -11.84 8.66
CA VAL A 473 15.46 -12.53 7.36
C VAL A 473 16.85 -12.94 6.86
N ALA A 474 17.88 -12.10 7.02
CA ALA A 474 19.26 -12.46 6.65
C ALA A 474 19.76 -13.68 7.43
N ASN A 475 19.47 -13.75 8.75
CA ASN A 475 19.81 -14.93 9.56
C ASN A 475 19.03 -16.18 9.13
N MET A 476 17.73 -16.05 8.88
CA MET A 476 16.88 -17.19 8.48
C MET A 476 17.23 -17.76 7.09
N SER A 477 17.67 -16.91 6.17
CA SER A 477 18.07 -17.30 4.81
C SER A 477 19.50 -17.81 4.69
N GLY A 478 20.31 -17.72 5.75
CA GLY A 478 21.75 -18.03 5.72
C GLY A 478 22.62 -16.93 5.12
N GLN A 479 22.05 -15.83 4.70
CA GLN A 479 22.78 -14.70 4.10
C GLN A 479 23.74 -14.05 5.11
N ALA A 480 23.38 -14.02 6.40
CA ALA A 480 24.26 -13.51 7.45
C ALA A 480 25.54 -14.34 7.57
N ASP A 481 25.42 -15.67 7.53
CA ASP A 481 26.59 -16.60 7.57
C ASP A 481 27.49 -16.38 6.34
N GLU A 482 26.92 -16.11 5.16
CA GLU A 482 27.68 -15.77 3.95
C GLU A 482 28.49 -14.48 4.12
N PHE A 483 27.90 -13.46 4.75
CA PHE A 483 28.60 -12.20 5.02
C PHE A 483 29.74 -12.39 6.03
N GLU A 484 29.50 -13.13 7.11
CA GLU A 484 30.52 -13.45 8.12
C GLU A 484 31.67 -14.23 7.49
N LYS A 485 31.36 -15.27 6.71
CA LYS A 485 32.36 -16.06 6.00
C LYS A 485 33.20 -15.21 5.05
N PHE A 486 32.58 -14.29 4.30
CA PHE A 486 33.32 -13.41 3.41
C PHE A 486 34.26 -12.46 4.18
N ALA A 487 33.85 -12.00 5.37
CA ALA A 487 34.71 -11.22 6.24
C ALA A 487 35.86 -12.08 6.82
N GLU A 488 35.59 -13.32 7.23
CA GLU A 488 36.59 -14.28 7.73
C GLU A 488 37.65 -14.64 6.66
N GLU A 489 37.25 -14.76 5.40
CA GLU A 489 38.18 -14.96 4.29
C GLU A 489 39.24 -13.86 4.25
N CYS A 490 38.84 -12.59 4.35
CA CYS A 490 39.76 -11.46 4.43
C CYS A 490 40.60 -11.50 5.71
N MET A 491 40.00 -11.84 6.85
CA MET A 491 40.71 -11.93 8.14
C MET A 491 41.75 -13.06 8.17
N SER A 492 41.59 -14.09 7.36
CA SER A 492 42.53 -15.22 7.25
C SER A 492 43.79 -14.89 6.49
N ASP A 493 43.82 -13.79 5.75
CA ASP A 493 44.99 -13.37 4.96
C ASP A 493 46.11 -12.76 5.80
N TYR A 494 45.88 -12.48 7.08
CA TYR A 494 46.85 -11.83 7.97
C TYR A 494 46.70 -12.28 9.42
N ASP A 495 47.80 -12.13 10.19
CA ASP A 495 47.83 -12.35 11.63
C ASP A 495 48.76 -11.32 12.33
N LEU A 496 49.06 -11.53 13.61
CA LEU A 496 49.96 -10.66 14.38
C LEU A 496 51.40 -10.58 13.83
N THR A 497 51.80 -11.52 12.98
CA THR A 497 53.15 -11.60 12.40
C THR A 497 53.22 -11.05 10.98
N GLY A 498 52.08 -10.71 10.37
CA GLY A 498 52.00 -10.16 9.02
C GLY A 498 51.01 -10.90 8.12
N TRP A 499 51.30 -10.92 6.82
CA TRP A 499 50.50 -11.63 5.84
C TRP A 499 50.69 -13.14 5.92
N THR A 500 49.57 -13.88 5.96
CA THR A 500 49.58 -15.36 5.93
C THR A 500 49.62 -15.89 4.50
N ASN A 501 49.24 -15.06 3.51
CA ASN A 501 49.21 -15.37 2.09
C ASN A 501 50.23 -14.49 1.34
N ASP A 502 51.35 -15.06 0.90
CA ASP A 502 52.47 -14.39 0.25
C ASP A 502 52.38 -14.29 -1.29
N THR A 503 51.30 -14.85 -1.87
CA THR A 503 51.12 -14.84 -3.33
C THR A 503 50.68 -13.49 -3.90
N TRP A 504 50.08 -12.63 -3.09
CA TRP A 504 49.47 -11.37 -3.51
C TRP A 504 50.27 -10.14 -3.12
N ILE A 505 51.00 -10.20 -2.01
CA ILE A 505 51.63 -9.06 -1.37
C ILE A 505 53.06 -9.47 -0.97
N ASN A 506 54.04 -8.55 -1.11
CA ASN A 506 55.35 -8.75 -0.54
C ASN A 506 55.25 -8.73 1.00
N PRO A 507 55.49 -9.87 1.69
CA PRO A 507 55.31 -9.94 3.14
C PRO A 507 56.23 -8.99 3.92
N ASP A 508 57.32 -8.50 3.30
CA ASP A 508 58.28 -7.61 3.94
C ASP A 508 57.80 -6.14 3.93
N ASP A 509 56.87 -5.76 3.07
CA ASP A 509 56.47 -4.37 2.88
C ASP A 509 55.65 -3.81 4.06
N VAL A 510 54.94 -4.65 4.80
CA VAL A 510 53.99 -4.23 5.84
C VAL A 510 54.25 -4.86 7.21
N SER A 511 55.36 -5.54 7.41
CA SER A 511 55.69 -6.16 8.68
C SER A 511 56.35 -5.14 9.63
N TYR A 512 55.58 -4.67 10.64
CA TYR A 512 56.07 -3.75 11.66
C TYR A 512 56.89 -4.45 12.75
N PHE A 513 56.64 -5.75 12.98
CA PHE A 513 57.19 -6.50 14.10
C PHE A 513 58.38 -7.43 13.71
N LYS A 514 58.84 -7.38 12.46
CA LYS A 514 60.12 -8.07 12.15
C LYS A 514 61.23 -7.42 12.96
N SER A 515 61.80 -8.17 13.90
CA SER A 515 62.97 -7.74 14.67
C SER A 515 64.07 -7.31 13.70
N LYS A 516 64.60 -6.13 13.93
CA LYS A 516 65.89 -5.74 13.33
C LYS A 516 66.94 -6.63 13.99
N ASP A 517 67.21 -7.80 13.43
CA ASP A 517 68.47 -8.54 13.72
C ASP A 517 69.64 -7.84 13.07
#